data_930cee635fc0ebc6c8b78479d2ed87cc
#
_entry.id   930cee635fc0ebc6c8b78479d2ed87cc
#
_cell.length_a   1.000
_cell.length_b   1.000
_cell.length_c   1.000
_cell.angle_alpha   90.00
_cell.angle_beta   90.00
_cell.angle_gamma   90.00
#
_symmetry.space_group_name_H-M   'P 1'
#
loop_
_entity.id
_entity.type
_entity.pdbx_description
1 polymer ?
#
loop_
_entity_poly.entity_id
_entity_poly.type
_entity_poly.pdbx_seq_one_letter_code
_entity_poly.pdbx_strand_id
1 'polypeptide(L)'
;MEGGILHYFHDIDEFMSVMNMLLKPGGKIICSDFHPFTKIMDILHLEQPTMTYFSTDIFELEMAHARFYEEEIRSQMPKCLCRKYNISEIINSVIQCGFTLERFDEHPAWENPEVPGEFTIVAKKRDSF
;
A
#
# COMPACT_ATOMS: atom_id res chain seq x y z
N MET A 1 1.62 -12.21 2.82
CA MET A 1 0.85 -11.41 3.80
C MET A 1 -0.53 -11.14 3.22
N GLU A 2 -1.55 -11.59 3.87
CA GLU A 2 -2.91 -11.30 3.44
C GLU A 2 -3.27 -9.87 3.82
N GLY A 3 -3.49 -9.06 2.84
CA GLY A 3 -3.88 -7.68 3.03
C GLY A 3 -2.72 -6.76 3.35
N GLY A 4 -2.54 -5.78 2.53
CA GLY A 4 -1.57 -4.74 2.74
C GLY A 4 -1.96 -3.81 3.88
N ILE A 5 -1.05 -2.93 4.24
CA ILE A 5 -1.27 -1.95 5.30
C ILE A 5 -1.16 -0.51 4.81
N LEU A 6 -0.47 -0.27 3.70
CA LEU A 6 -0.21 1.11 3.24
C LEU A 6 -1.48 1.88 2.95
N HIS A 7 -2.51 1.21 2.47
CA HIS A 7 -3.78 1.86 2.14
C HIS A 7 -4.53 2.41 3.36
N TYR A 8 -4.16 2.00 4.58
CA TYR A 8 -4.73 2.56 5.81
C TYR A 8 -4.05 3.86 6.25
N PHE A 9 -2.91 4.18 5.67
CA PHE A 9 -2.19 5.42 5.97
C PHE A 9 -2.48 6.44 4.89
N HIS A 10 -2.92 7.62 5.29
CA HIS A 10 -3.31 8.66 4.35
C HIS A 10 -2.14 9.54 3.92
N ASP A 11 -1.03 9.45 4.62
CA ASP A 11 0.21 10.14 4.31
C ASP A 11 1.37 9.14 4.38
N ILE A 12 1.81 8.69 3.21
CA ILE A 12 2.87 7.68 3.13
C ILE A 12 4.21 8.23 3.59
N ASP A 13 4.44 9.55 3.44
CA ASP A 13 5.69 10.16 3.91
C ASP A 13 5.77 10.12 5.44
N GLU A 14 4.67 10.34 6.12
CA GLU A 14 4.60 10.19 7.57
C GLU A 14 4.90 8.76 7.98
N PHE A 15 4.28 7.79 7.31
CA PHE A 15 4.54 6.37 7.58
C PHE A 15 6.01 6.01 7.40
N MET A 16 6.61 6.41 6.27
CA MET A 16 8.01 6.10 5.98
C MET A 16 8.97 6.83 6.93
N SER A 17 8.64 8.04 7.33
CA SER A 17 9.43 8.80 8.31
C SER A 17 9.44 8.12 9.67
N VAL A 18 8.30 7.62 10.13
CA VAL A 18 8.22 6.87 11.39
C VAL A 18 9.03 5.58 11.30
N MET A 19 8.93 4.85 10.20
CA MET A 19 9.73 3.64 9.99
C MET A 19 11.23 3.95 10.04
N ASN A 20 11.64 5.06 9.43
CA ASN A 20 13.04 5.48 9.47
C ASN A 20 13.50 5.78 10.91
N MET A 21 12.68 6.47 11.69
CA MET A 21 12.97 6.80 13.08
C MET A 21 13.16 5.57 13.96
N LEU A 22 12.43 4.49 13.67
CA LEU A 22 12.49 3.26 14.46
C LEU A 22 13.73 2.41 14.17
N LEU A 23 14.44 2.70 13.10
CA LEU A 23 15.60 1.94 12.70
C LEU A 23 16.90 2.52 13.27
N LYS A 24 17.82 1.64 13.59
CA LYS A 24 19.21 2.02 13.87
C LYS A 24 19.90 2.49 12.59
N PRO A 25 20.93 3.34 12.67
CA PRO A 25 21.74 3.67 11.50
C PRO A 25 22.19 2.40 10.76
N GLY A 26 22.01 2.38 9.45
CA GLY A 26 22.31 1.20 8.63
C GLY A 26 21.27 0.09 8.68
N GLY A 27 20.22 0.23 9.49
CA GLY A 27 19.13 -0.72 9.54
C GLY A 27 18.32 -0.73 8.25
N LYS A 28 17.59 -1.83 8.01
CA LYS A 28 16.81 -2.00 6.78
C LYS A 28 15.34 -2.23 7.10
N ILE A 29 14.49 -1.78 6.19
CA ILE A 29 13.09 -2.21 6.16
C ILE A 29 12.87 -3.17 5.01
N ILE A 30 11.97 -4.11 5.24
CA ILE A 30 11.43 -4.98 4.19
C ILE A 30 9.92 -4.76 4.22
N CYS A 31 9.39 -4.18 3.16
CA CYS A 31 7.98 -3.84 3.06
C CYS A 31 7.36 -4.55 1.88
N SER A 32 6.37 -5.39 2.15
CA SER A 32 5.58 -6.04 1.11
C SER A 32 4.14 -5.57 1.21
N ASP A 33 3.53 -5.27 0.08
CA ASP A 33 2.16 -4.77 0.03
C ASP A 33 1.53 -5.04 -1.33
N PHE A 34 0.26 -4.71 -1.48
CA PHE A 34 -0.42 -4.82 -2.75
C PHE A 34 0.24 -3.91 -3.79
N HIS A 35 0.48 -4.50 -4.96
CA HIS A 35 1.02 -3.74 -6.08
C HIS A 35 0.00 -2.70 -6.57
N PRO A 36 0.42 -1.47 -6.88
CA PRO A 36 -0.49 -0.43 -7.37
C PRO A 36 -1.25 -0.80 -8.64
N PHE A 37 -0.83 -1.82 -9.36
CA PHE A 37 -1.59 -2.35 -10.50
C PHE A 37 -3.00 -2.79 -10.08
N THR A 38 -3.22 -3.19 -8.83
CA THR A 38 -4.56 -3.51 -8.33
C THR A 38 -5.52 -2.33 -8.45
N LYS A 39 -5.01 -1.11 -8.35
CA LYS A 39 -5.79 0.11 -8.55
C LYS A 39 -6.32 0.22 -9.97
N ILE A 40 -5.51 -0.20 -10.95
CA ILE A 40 -5.90 -0.23 -12.36
C ILE A 40 -6.95 -1.31 -12.57
N MET A 41 -6.78 -2.47 -11.95
CA MET A 41 -7.75 -3.57 -12.07
C MET A 41 -9.11 -3.16 -11.52
N ASP A 42 -9.15 -2.47 -10.38
CA ASP A 42 -10.38 -1.95 -9.81
C ASP A 42 -11.11 -1.01 -10.79
N ILE A 43 -10.34 -0.13 -11.46
CA ILE A 43 -10.87 0.79 -12.45
C ILE A 43 -11.45 0.02 -13.65
N LEU A 44 -10.69 -0.96 -14.16
CA LEU A 44 -11.11 -1.75 -15.34
C LEU A 44 -12.33 -2.60 -15.06
N HIS A 45 -12.52 -3.05 -13.82
CA HIS A 45 -13.69 -3.81 -13.41
C HIS A 45 -14.85 -2.94 -12.93
N LEU A 46 -14.71 -1.61 -13.05
CA LEU A 46 -15.72 -0.63 -12.67
C LEU A 46 -16.10 -0.67 -11.18
N GLU A 47 -15.23 -1.21 -10.34
CA GLU A 47 -15.43 -1.20 -8.90
C GLU A 47 -15.26 0.20 -8.31
N GLN A 48 -14.41 1.02 -8.96
CA GLN A 48 -14.17 2.42 -8.62
C GLN A 48 -14.20 3.26 -9.90
N PRO A 49 -15.36 3.39 -10.57
CA PRO A 49 -15.42 3.96 -11.93
C PRO A 49 -15.00 5.42 -12.03
N THR A 50 -15.02 6.16 -10.93
CA THR A 50 -14.62 7.59 -10.91
C THR A 50 -13.17 7.80 -10.50
N MET A 51 -12.47 6.73 -10.09
CA MET A 51 -11.09 6.80 -9.63
C MET A 51 -10.13 6.67 -10.80
N THR A 52 -9.07 7.49 -10.81
CA THR A 52 -7.96 7.31 -11.74
C THR A 52 -6.77 6.72 -11.01
N TYR A 53 -5.79 6.19 -11.76
CA TYR A 53 -4.55 5.69 -11.17
C TYR A 53 -3.82 6.78 -10.35
N PHE A 54 -3.96 8.03 -10.76
CA PHE A 54 -3.28 9.17 -10.13
C PHE A 54 -4.09 9.82 -9.00
N SER A 55 -5.26 9.28 -8.70
CA SER A 55 -6.10 9.83 -7.63
C SER A 55 -5.40 9.74 -6.27
N THR A 56 -5.50 10.83 -5.51
CA THR A 56 -5.02 10.90 -4.13
C THR A 56 -6.18 10.88 -3.13
N ASP A 57 -7.37 10.59 -3.61
CA ASP A 57 -8.58 10.65 -2.79
C ASP A 57 -8.59 9.60 -1.67
N ILE A 58 -9.10 10.01 -0.53
CA ILE A 58 -9.40 9.12 0.58
C ILE A 58 -10.83 8.63 0.39
N PHE A 59 -11.03 7.33 0.53
CA PHE A 59 -12.34 6.72 0.33
C PHE A 59 -12.63 5.69 1.42
N GLU A 60 -13.90 5.30 1.54
CA GLU A 60 -14.32 4.31 2.54
C GLU A 60 -14.30 2.90 1.93
N LEU A 61 -13.80 1.94 2.71
CA LEU A 61 -13.90 0.53 2.43
C LEU A 61 -14.44 -0.21 3.62
N GLU A 62 -15.13 -1.31 3.37
CA GLU A 62 -15.51 -2.24 4.43
C GLU A 62 -14.26 -2.84 5.09
N MET A 63 -14.38 -3.21 6.36
CA MET A 63 -13.30 -3.90 7.07
C MET A 63 -12.95 -5.21 6.35
N ALA A 64 -11.68 -5.62 6.46
CA ALA A 64 -11.14 -6.75 5.71
C ALA A 64 -11.94 -8.06 5.85
N HIS A 65 -12.55 -8.29 7.01
CA HIS A 65 -13.34 -9.51 7.25
C HIS A 65 -14.85 -9.28 7.21
N ALA A 66 -15.31 -8.11 6.79
CA ALA A 66 -16.76 -7.84 6.74
C ALA A 66 -17.49 -8.86 5.83
N ARG A 67 -16.83 -9.34 4.78
CA ARG A 67 -17.39 -10.31 3.83
C ARG A 67 -17.77 -11.64 4.48
N PHE A 68 -17.24 -11.97 5.67
CA PHE A 68 -17.55 -13.21 6.38
C PHE A 68 -18.80 -13.11 7.26
N TYR A 69 -19.42 -11.94 7.33
CA TYR A 69 -20.60 -11.67 8.14
C TYR A 69 -21.82 -11.46 7.26
N GLU A 70 -23.01 -11.72 7.83
CA GLU A 70 -24.27 -11.41 7.16
C GLU A 70 -24.40 -9.91 6.92
N GLU A 71 -25.17 -9.53 5.89
CA GLU A 71 -25.33 -8.13 5.51
C GLU A 71 -25.87 -7.27 6.64
N GLU A 72 -26.78 -7.81 7.45
CA GLU A 72 -27.33 -7.10 8.60
C GLU A 72 -26.26 -6.70 9.60
N ILE A 73 -25.30 -7.60 9.86
CA ILE A 73 -24.15 -7.33 10.74
C ILE A 73 -23.16 -6.41 10.03
N ARG A 74 -22.88 -6.65 8.75
CA ARG A 74 -21.96 -5.84 7.95
C ARG A 74 -22.38 -4.39 7.90
N SER A 75 -23.66 -4.10 7.77
CA SER A 75 -24.17 -2.72 7.70
C SER A 75 -23.93 -1.94 8.98
N GLN A 76 -23.70 -2.62 10.10
CA GLN A 76 -23.43 -2.01 11.40
C GLN A 76 -21.92 -1.88 11.69
N MET A 77 -21.06 -2.51 10.86
CA MET A 77 -19.62 -2.44 11.06
C MET A 77 -19.08 -1.10 10.57
N PRO A 78 -18.10 -0.52 11.29
CA PRO A 78 -17.46 0.71 10.84
C PRO A 78 -16.69 0.45 9.53
N LYS A 79 -16.65 1.45 8.66
CA LYS A 79 -15.85 1.43 7.45
C LYS A 79 -14.50 2.06 7.71
N CYS A 80 -13.49 1.59 6.98
CA CYS A 80 -12.15 2.14 7.04
C CYS A 80 -11.98 3.24 6.00
N LEU A 81 -11.30 4.32 6.37
CA LEU A 81 -10.85 5.32 5.42
C LEU A 81 -9.53 4.86 4.83
N CYS A 82 -9.45 4.80 3.52
CA CYS A 82 -8.32 4.25 2.80
C CYS A 82 -7.83 5.18 1.71
N ARG A 83 -6.56 5.07 1.40
CA ARG A 83 -5.94 5.74 0.25
C ARG A 83 -5.09 4.74 -0.50
N LYS A 84 -5.24 4.68 -1.82
CA LYS A 84 -4.40 3.84 -2.67
C LYS A 84 -3.32 4.71 -3.31
N TYR A 85 -2.10 4.19 -3.30
CA TYR A 85 -0.92 4.89 -3.83
C TYR A 85 -0.53 4.32 -5.18
N ASN A 86 0.08 5.13 -6.02
CA ASN A 86 0.74 4.64 -7.22
C ASN A 86 2.21 4.30 -6.90
N ILE A 87 2.88 3.65 -7.86
CA ILE A 87 4.28 3.20 -7.66
C ILE A 87 5.21 4.37 -7.36
N SER A 88 5.05 5.49 -8.09
CA SER A 88 5.95 6.63 -7.92
C SER A 88 5.82 7.25 -6.54
N GLU A 89 4.62 7.32 -5.99
CA GLU A 89 4.42 7.84 -4.63
C GLU A 89 5.15 6.96 -3.60
N ILE A 90 5.06 5.66 -3.74
CA ILE A 90 5.68 4.72 -2.80
C ILE A 90 7.21 4.80 -2.89
N ILE A 91 7.76 4.71 -4.08
CA ILE A 91 9.21 4.73 -4.29
C ILE A 91 9.80 6.08 -3.88
N ASN A 92 9.16 7.18 -4.28
CA ASN A 92 9.65 8.51 -3.93
C ASN A 92 9.60 8.76 -2.42
N SER A 93 8.57 8.26 -1.75
CA SER A 93 8.47 8.39 -0.30
C SER A 93 9.63 7.68 0.41
N VAL A 94 9.97 6.47 -0.03
CA VAL A 94 11.11 5.72 0.51
C VAL A 94 12.39 6.55 0.37
N ILE A 95 12.64 7.09 -0.80
CA ILE A 95 13.85 7.88 -1.08
C ILE A 95 13.86 9.18 -0.29
N GLN A 96 12.74 9.90 -0.26
CA GLN A 96 12.65 11.21 0.40
C GLN A 96 12.71 11.11 1.92
N CYS A 97 12.27 10.00 2.49
CA CYS A 97 12.20 9.84 3.94
C CYS A 97 13.46 9.22 4.55
N GLY A 98 14.58 9.31 3.87
CA GLY A 98 15.87 8.96 4.45
C GLY A 98 16.34 7.54 4.19
N PHE A 99 15.77 6.86 3.21
CA PHE A 99 16.20 5.52 2.83
C PHE A 99 16.95 5.51 1.50
N THR A 100 17.84 4.53 1.37
CA THR A 100 18.37 4.12 0.07
C THR A 100 17.61 2.89 -0.37
N LEU A 101 16.94 2.96 -1.50
CA LEU A 101 16.23 1.82 -2.07
C LEU A 101 17.24 0.83 -2.62
N GLU A 102 17.24 -0.39 -2.09
CA GLU A 102 18.17 -1.44 -2.51
C GLU A 102 17.54 -2.42 -3.49
N ARG A 103 16.25 -2.74 -3.29
CA ARG A 103 15.52 -3.65 -4.17
C ARG A 103 14.06 -3.24 -4.24
N PHE A 104 13.49 -3.46 -5.41
CA PHE A 104 12.05 -3.42 -5.63
C PHE A 104 11.70 -4.65 -6.46
N ASP A 105 11.03 -5.62 -5.86
CA ASP A 105 10.62 -6.86 -6.52
C ASP A 105 9.12 -6.88 -6.71
N GLU A 106 8.68 -7.39 -7.85
CA GLU A 106 7.27 -7.54 -8.16
C GLU A 106 6.92 -9.03 -8.14
N HIS A 107 5.73 -9.35 -7.64
CA HIS A 107 5.27 -10.74 -7.51
C HIS A 107 3.96 -10.92 -8.26
N PRO A 108 3.77 -12.06 -8.93
CA PRO A 108 2.52 -12.35 -9.64
C PRO A 108 1.31 -12.33 -8.72
N ALA A 109 0.18 -11.90 -9.25
CA ALA A 109 -1.09 -12.00 -8.53
C ALA A 109 -1.55 -13.46 -8.45
N TRP A 110 -2.20 -13.80 -7.35
CA TRP A 110 -2.73 -15.16 -7.15
C TRP A 110 -3.78 -15.52 -8.18
N GLU A 111 -4.65 -14.59 -8.51
CA GLU A 111 -5.80 -14.81 -9.41
C GLU A 111 -5.39 -14.79 -10.88
N ASN A 112 -4.33 -14.09 -11.21
CA ASN A 112 -3.82 -13.99 -12.57
C ASN A 112 -2.31 -13.78 -12.52
N PRO A 113 -1.51 -14.85 -12.69
CA PRO A 113 -0.05 -14.74 -12.58
C PRO A 113 0.62 -13.96 -13.71
N GLU A 114 -0.15 -13.52 -14.71
CA GLU A 114 0.36 -12.68 -15.78
C GLU A 114 0.46 -11.20 -15.41
N VAL A 115 -0.10 -10.82 -14.26
CA VAL A 115 -0.09 -9.44 -13.78
C VAL A 115 0.52 -9.36 -12.39
N PRO A 116 1.11 -8.21 -12.02
CA PRO A 116 1.68 -8.05 -10.67
C PRO A 116 0.56 -7.87 -9.64
N GLY A 117 0.66 -8.59 -8.53
CA GLY A 117 -0.30 -8.48 -7.42
C GLY A 117 0.27 -7.90 -6.15
N GLU A 118 1.57 -8.10 -5.94
CA GLU A 118 2.27 -7.62 -4.76
C GLU A 118 3.65 -7.11 -5.15
N PHE A 119 4.25 -6.32 -4.27
CA PHE A 119 5.64 -5.90 -4.40
C PHE A 119 6.35 -6.06 -3.06
N THR A 120 7.69 -6.12 -3.11
CA THR A 120 8.53 -6.10 -1.93
C THR A 120 9.63 -5.06 -2.11
N ILE A 121 9.76 -4.16 -1.15
CA ILE A 121 10.82 -3.16 -1.10
C ILE A 121 11.81 -3.58 -0.03
N VAL A 122 13.10 -3.50 -0.36
CA VAL A 122 14.19 -3.53 0.62
C VAL A 122 14.88 -2.19 0.57
N ALA A 123 14.90 -1.49 1.70
CA ALA A 123 15.50 -0.17 1.78
C ALA A 123 16.32 -0.03 3.06
N LYS A 124 17.44 0.66 2.94
CA LYS A 124 18.38 0.85 4.04
C LYS A 124 18.31 2.28 4.54
N LYS A 125 18.24 2.46 5.86
CA LYS A 125 18.35 3.78 6.46
C LYS A 125 19.69 4.41 6.12
N ARG A 126 19.66 5.58 5.50
CA ARG A 126 20.89 6.33 5.19
C ARG A 126 21.55 6.78 6.49
N ASP A 127 22.87 6.76 6.47
CA ASP A 127 23.61 7.29 7.60
C ASP A 127 23.34 8.79 7.72
N SER A 128 23.05 9.21 8.93
CA SER A 128 22.94 10.63 9.22
C SER A 128 24.34 11.23 9.36
N PHE A 129 24.49 12.37 8.79
CA PHE A 129 25.74 13.13 8.86
C PHE A 129 25.49 14.48 9.44
#